data_4d09d18d530c5bdc7c96d37e86202a36
#
_entry.id   4d09d18d530c5bdc7c96d37e86202a36
#
_cell.length_a   1.000
_cell.length_b   1.000
_cell.length_c   1.000
_cell.angle_alpha   90.00
_cell.angle_beta   90.00
_cell.angle_gamma   90.00
#
_symmetry.space_group_name_H-M   'P 1'
#
loop_
_entity.id
_entity.type
_entity.pdbx_description
1 polymer ?
#
loop_
_entity_poly.entity_id
_entity_poly.type
_entity_poly.pdbx_seq_one_letter_code
_entity_poly.pdbx_strand_id
1 'polypeptide(L)'
;MTNTSSKLKKLYVIGNGFDLWHGIPSSYREFKSFVKEHDRDLFDAVETYLGAEEDWSDLESALASINMDSVIEDLDHFMVSYAADDWSDAYHHDFQYEVERVVERLSATLRIHFGKWIRQLAIPNRFSAGKRLQSIDANGLFLTFNYTATLRERYGVPDTHVLHIHGCADLE
;
A
#
# COMPACT_ATOMS: atom_id res chain seq x y z
N MET A 1 9.30 -20.05 -47.62
CA MET A 1 8.27 -19.97 -46.55
C MET A 1 8.98 -20.17 -45.22
N THR A 2 9.34 -19.08 -44.57
CA THR A 2 10.01 -19.10 -43.25
C THR A 2 8.95 -19.33 -42.18
N ASN A 3 8.94 -20.54 -41.64
CA ASN A 3 8.06 -20.92 -40.55
C ASN A 3 8.54 -20.21 -39.27
N THR A 4 7.98 -19.03 -38.99
CA THR A 4 8.24 -18.30 -37.76
C THR A 4 7.45 -19.02 -36.66
N SER A 5 8.03 -20.06 -36.10
CA SER A 5 7.52 -20.67 -34.85
C SER A 5 7.45 -19.56 -33.79
N SER A 6 6.27 -19.09 -33.52
CA SER A 6 6.06 -18.15 -32.43
C SER A 6 6.38 -18.87 -31.11
N LYS A 7 7.59 -18.62 -30.60
CA LYS A 7 8.02 -19.16 -29.31
C LYS A 7 7.03 -18.66 -28.27
N LEU A 8 6.27 -19.54 -27.66
CA LEU A 8 5.33 -19.19 -26.61
C LEU A 8 6.07 -18.38 -25.52
N LYS A 9 5.64 -17.16 -25.30
CA LYS A 9 6.19 -16.32 -24.22
C LYS A 9 5.76 -16.92 -22.88
N LYS A 10 6.68 -17.00 -21.92
CA LYS A 10 6.36 -17.40 -20.56
C LYS A 10 5.61 -16.24 -19.88
N LEU A 11 4.57 -16.57 -19.14
CA LEU A 11 3.91 -15.65 -18.22
C LEU A 11 4.37 -15.98 -16.79
N TYR A 12 4.83 -14.96 -16.09
CA TYR A 12 5.19 -15.02 -14.68
C TYR A 12 4.16 -14.24 -13.87
N VAL A 13 3.68 -14.83 -12.78
CA VAL A 13 2.83 -14.16 -11.80
C VAL A 13 3.65 -13.97 -10.54
N ILE A 14 3.80 -12.72 -10.12
CA ILE A 14 4.72 -12.30 -9.06
C ILE A 14 3.94 -11.65 -7.92
N GLY A 15 4.18 -12.10 -6.69
CA GLY A 15 3.64 -11.52 -5.47
C GLY A 15 4.73 -11.08 -4.51
N ASN A 16 4.36 -10.52 -3.35
CA ASN A 16 5.28 -9.91 -2.39
C ASN A 16 6.39 -10.84 -1.88
N GLY A 17 6.16 -12.15 -1.84
CA GLY A 17 7.19 -13.13 -1.52
C GLY A 17 8.44 -13.06 -2.43
N PHE A 18 8.29 -12.54 -3.64
CA PHE A 18 9.41 -12.31 -4.56
C PHE A 18 10.35 -11.22 -4.01
N ASP A 19 9.82 -10.09 -3.56
CA ASP A 19 10.61 -9.01 -2.98
C ASP A 19 11.27 -9.44 -1.66
N LEU A 20 10.50 -10.07 -0.79
CA LEU A 20 11.01 -10.61 0.49
C LEU A 20 12.14 -11.63 0.27
N TRP A 21 12.01 -12.49 -0.76
CA TRP A 21 13.07 -13.46 -1.10
C TRP A 21 14.36 -12.76 -1.53
N HIS A 22 14.29 -11.59 -2.17
CA HIS A 22 15.44 -10.77 -2.52
C HIS A 22 16.00 -9.96 -1.34
N GLY A 23 15.38 -10.04 -0.17
CA GLY A 23 15.77 -9.31 1.04
C GLY A 23 15.27 -7.86 1.04
N ILE A 24 14.29 -7.53 0.21
CA ILE A 24 13.63 -6.23 0.22
C ILE A 24 12.59 -6.24 1.35
N PRO A 25 12.64 -5.32 2.32
CA PRO A 25 11.73 -5.28 3.47
C PRO A 25 10.36 -4.69 3.08
N SER A 26 9.63 -5.41 2.20
CA SER A 26 8.37 -4.97 1.61
C SER A 26 7.13 -5.56 2.30
N SER A 27 7.24 -5.99 3.58
CA SER A 27 6.10 -6.48 4.35
C SER A 27 5.30 -5.33 4.95
N TYR A 28 3.98 -5.53 5.16
CA TYR A 28 3.15 -4.55 5.86
C TYR A 28 3.61 -4.28 7.30
N ARG A 29 4.28 -5.22 7.96
CA ARG A 29 4.95 -4.99 9.24
C ARG A 29 5.99 -3.88 9.17
N GLU A 30 6.79 -3.87 8.11
CA GLU A 30 7.78 -2.80 7.89
C GLU A 30 7.10 -1.47 7.57
N PHE A 31 6.00 -1.51 6.80
CA PHE A 31 5.18 -0.33 6.56
C PHE A 31 4.56 0.22 7.85
N LYS A 32 4.01 -0.65 8.72
CA LYS A 32 3.54 -0.26 10.06
C LYS A 32 4.60 0.47 10.86
N SER A 33 5.83 -0.07 10.87
CA SER A 33 6.96 0.54 11.58
C SER A 33 7.30 1.91 10.99
N PHE A 34 7.29 2.02 9.66
CA PHE A 34 7.51 3.28 8.95
C PHE A 34 6.45 4.34 9.32
N VAL A 35 5.17 3.99 9.27
CA VAL A 35 4.08 4.92 9.64
C VAL A 35 4.20 5.35 11.09
N LYS A 36 4.46 4.41 12.00
CA LYS A 36 4.64 4.70 13.44
C LYS A 36 5.73 5.72 13.72
N GLU A 37 6.80 5.71 12.92
CA GLU A 37 7.94 6.62 13.07
C GLU A 37 7.69 7.99 12.43
N HIS A 38 6.95 8.04 11.30
CA HIS A 38 6.84 9.24 10.48
C HIS A 38 5.52 10.00 10.63
N ASP A 39 4.44 9.33 11.08
CA ASP A 39 3.12 9.92 11.26
C ASP A 39 2.33 9.19 12.34
N ARG A 40 2.46 9.66 13.57
CA ARG A 40 1.82 9.06 14.74
C ARG A 40 0.29 9.14 14.66
N ASP A 41 -0.24 10.24 14.15
CA ASP A 41 -1.69 10.43 14.04
C ASP A 41 -2.30 9.47 13.03
N LEU A 42 -1.61 9.23 11.90
CA LEU A 42 -2.02 8.21 10.94
C LEU A 42 -1.94 6.81 11.55
N PHE A 43 -0.84 6.51 12.27
CA PHE A 43 -0.68 5.21 12.94
C PHE A 43 -1.85 4.95 13.90
N ASP A 44 -2.17 5.91 14.76
CA ASP A 44 -3.24 5.78 15.74
C ASP A 44 -4.61 5.66 15.06
N ALA A 45 -4.86 6.36 13.95
CA ALA A 45 -6.09 6.22 13.16
C ALA A 45 -6.24 4.81 12.56
N VAL A 46 -5.16 4.22 12.02
CA VAL A 46 -5.18 2.84 11.49
C VAL A 46 -5.47 1.84 12.62
N GLU A 47 -4.77 1.95 13.75
CA GLU A 47 -4.96 1.05 14.91
C GLU A 47 -6.38 1.15 15.50
N THR A 48 -6.98 2.35 15.48
CA THR A 48 -8.30 2.58 16.07
C THR A 48 -9.43 2.13 15.15
N TYR A 49 -9.38 2.45 13.85
CA TYR A 49 -10.55 2.37 12.99
C TYR A 49 -10.51 1.24 11.96
N LEU A 50 -9.33 0.67 11.64
CA LEU A 50 -9.28 -0.38 10.63
C LEU A 50 -9.38 -1.80 11.20
N GLY A 51 -9.08 -2.01 12.50
CA GLY A 51 -9.10 -3.34 13.09
C GLY A 51 -8.14 -4.32 12.39
N ALA A 52 -7.05 -3.80 11.81
CA ALA A 52 -6.05 -4.61 11.14
C ALA A 52 -5.32 -5.54 12.11
N GLU A 53 -4.80 -6.67 11.60
CA GLU A 53 -3.96 -7.60 12.36
C GLU A 53 -2.76 -6.87 12.99
N GLU A 54 -2.19 -7.43 14.08
CA GLU A 54 -1.10 -6.79 14.84
C GLU A 54 0.07 -6.34 13.97
N ASP A 55 0.36 -7.05 12.88
CA ASP A 55 1.45 -6.72 11.94
C ASP A 55 0.97 -6.08 10.64
N TRP A 56 -0.29 -5.67 10.55
CA TRP A 56 -0.95 -5.12 9.36
C TRP A 56 -0.94 -6.04 8.15
N SER A 57 -0.74 -7.33 8.32
CA SER A 57 -0.66 -8.28 7.20
C SER A 57 -1.93 -8.33 6.34
N ASP A 58 -3.07 -7.94 6.89
CA ASP A 58 -4.39 -7.87 6.26
C ASP A 58 -4.85 -6.44 5.95
N LEU A 59 -3.95 -5.44 5.97
CA LEU A 59 -4.29 -4.01 5.84
C LEU A 59 -5.21 -3.71 4.63
N GLU A 60 -4.99 -4.36 3.48
CA GLU A 60 -5.83 -4.18 2.29
C GLU A 60 -7.28 -4.65 2.55
N SER A 61 -7.45 -5.76 3.26
CA SER A 61 -8.77 -6.28 3.63
C SER A 61 -9.43 -5.41 4.68
N ALA A 62 -8.67 -4.93 5.66
CA ALA A 62 -9.13 -4.02 6.70
C ALA A 62 -9.62 -2.69 6.10
N LEU A 63 -8.89 -2.14 5.12
CA LEU A 63 -9.31 -0.94 4.38
C LEU A 63 -10.63 -1.14 3.62
N ALA A 64 -10.89 -2.34 3.11
CA ALA A 64 -12.14 -2.64 2.41
C ALA A 64 -13.35 -2.79 3.36
N SER A 65 -13.10 -2.92 4.66
CA SER A 65 -14.12 -3.17 5.70
C SER A 65 -14.05 -2.19 6.87
N ILE A 66 -13.80 -0.90 6.58
CA ILE A 66 -13.77 0.16 7.61
C ILE A 66 -15.06 0.14 8.41
N ASN A 67 -14.95 0.07 9.73
CA ASN A 67 -16.08 0.16 10.62
C ASN A 67 -16.47 1.63 10.84
N MET A 68 -17.38 2.14 10.00
CA MET A 68 -17.87 3.51 10.11
C MET A 68 -18.65 3.76 11.40
N ASP A 69 -19.29 2.73 11.96
CA ASP A 69 -20.02 2.88 13.25
C ASP A 69 -19.03 3.20 14.38
N SER A 70 -17.87 2.56 14.41
CA SER A 70 -16.80 2.88 15.39
C SER A 70 -16.26 4.31 15.22
N VAL A 71 -16.16 4.82 13.99
CA VAL A 71 -15.75 6.22 13.76
C VAL A 71 -16.80 7.18 14.31
N ILE A 72 -18.08 6.90 14.08
CA ILE A 72 -19.19 7.73 14.55
C ILE A 72 -19.27 7.69 16.08
N GLU A 73 -19.18 6.49 16.70
CA GLU A 73 -19.23 6.32 18.15
C GLU A 73 -18.07 7.04 18.87
N ASP A 74 -16.86 7.00 18.31
CA ASP A 74 -15.70 7.68 18.89
C ASP A 74 -15.81 9.21 18.80
N LEU A 75 -16.45 9.70 17.74
CA LEU A 75 -16.63 11.13 17.49
C LEU A 75 -17.98 11.69 17.98
N ASP A 76 -18.85 10.88 18.60
CA ASP A 76 -20.18 11.30 19.02
C ASP A 76 -20.15 12.44 20.05
N HIS A 77 -19.04 12.54 20.82
CA HIS A 77 -18.83 13.61 21.79
C HIS A 77 -18.75 15.02 21.14
N PHE A 78 -18.49 15.11 19.82
CA PHE A 78 -18.61 16.37 19.06
C PHE A 78 -20.06 16.69 18.68
N MET A 79 -20.99 15.73 18.82
CA MET A 79 -22.40 15.95 18.55
C MET A 79 -23.11 16.51 19.80
N VAL A 80 -23.28 17.80 19.85
CA VAL A 80 -24.08 18.43 20.91
C VAL A 80 -25.57 18.28 20.62
N SER A 81 -26.35 17.87 21.62
CA SER A 81 -27.82 17.76 21.49
C SER A 81 -28.44 19.11 21.09
N TYR A 82 -29.34 19.11 20.10
CA TYR A 82 -30.11 20.29 19.72
C TYR A 82 -30.91 20.92 20.87
N ALA A 83 -31.12 20.20 21.98
CA ALA A 83 -31.81 20.65 23.16
C ALA A 83 -30.86 21.23 24.23
N ALA A 84 -29.56 21.29 23.98
CA ALA A 84 -28.60 21.87 24.91
C ALA A 84 -28.68 23.40 24.88
N ASP A 85 -28.58 24.03 26.07
CA ASP A 85 -28.66 25.49 26.20
C ASP A 85 -27.52 26.25 25.50
N ASP A 86 -26.39 25.54 25.23
CA ASP A 86 -25.20 26.03 24.54
C ASP A 86 -25.10 25.57 23.11
N TRP A 87 -26.19 25.02 22.53
CA TRP A 87 -26.20 24.55 21.14
C TRP A 87 -25.82 25.67 20.16
N SER A 88 -24.90 25.36 19.25
CA SER A 88 -24.54 26.22 18.14
C SER A 88 -24.30 25.43 16.87
N ASP A 89 -24.55 26.04 15.71
CA ASP A 89 -24.26 25.45 14.40
C ASP A 89 -22.77 25.06 14.23
N ALA A 90 -21.86 25.70 14.98
CA ALA A 90 -20.43 25.41 14.96
C ALA A 90 -20.11 23.95 15.35
N TYR A 91 -20.82 23.38 16.35
CA TYR A 91 -20.57 22.01 16.79
C TYR A 91 -20.92 20.95 15.74
N HIS A 92 -21.90 21.21 14.88
CA HIS A 92 -22.22 20.33 13.75
C HIS A 92 -21.11 20.32 12.70
N HIS A 93 -20.47 21.46 12.47
CA HIS A 93 -19.32 21.55 11.59
C HIS A 93 -18.09 20.84 12.17
N ASP A 94 -17.92 20.88 13.49
CA ASP A 94 -16.78 20.20 14.15
C ASP A 94 -16.87 18.68 14.00
N PHE A 95 -18.03 18.07 14.20
CA PHE A 95 -18.23 16.64 13.98
C PHE A 95 -17.93 16.23 12.54
N GLN A 96 -18.53 16.93 11.57
CA GLN A 96 -18.31 16.64 10.16
C GLN A 96 -16.82 16.78 9.79
N TYR A 97 -16.17 17.81 10.28
CA TYR A 97 -14.75 18.06 10.05
C TYR A 97 -13.87 16.93 10.61
N GLU A 98 -14.16 16.45 11.82
CA GLU A 98 -13.38 15.34 12.42
C GLU A 98 -13.59 14.02 11.66
N VAL A 99 -14.81 13.71 11.20
CA VAL A 99 -15.07 12.56 10.34
C VAL A 99 -14.29 12.66 9.02
N GLU A 100 -14.32 13.82 8.36
CA GLU A 100 -13.55 14.07 7.12
C GLU A 100 -12.04 13.87 7.35
N ARG A 101 -11.50 14.31 8.49
CA ARG A 101 -10.09 14.10 8.85
C ARG A 101 -9.73 12.62 8.99
N VAL A 102 -10.58 11.82 9.63
CA VAL A 102 -10.35 10.36 9.73
C VAL A 102 -10.36 9.74 8.34
N VAL A 103 -11.34 10.06 7.51
CA VAL A 103 -11.43 9.54 6.13
C VAL A 103 -10.22 9.95 5.30
N GLU A 104 -9.77 11.19 5.37
CA GLU A 104 -8.58 11.67 4.66
C GLU A 104 -7.32 10.94 5.11
N ARG A 105 -7.15 10.71 6.43
CA ARG A 105 -6.02 9.95 6.96
C ARG A 105 -5.99 8.52 6.44
N LEU A 106 -7.12 7.81 6.55
CA LEU A 106 -7.22 6.41 6.14
C LEU A 106 -7.23 6.21 4.62
N SER A 107 -7.39 7.26 3.84
CA SER A 107 -7.39 7.20 2.38
C SER A 107 -6.15 7.88 1.77
N ALA A 108 -6.20 9.20 1.60
CA ALA A 108 -5.18 9.96 0.89
C ALA A 108 -3.83 9.95 1.62
N THR A 109 -3.83 10.20 2.95
CA THR A 109 -2.60 10.27 3.74
C THR A 109 -1.91 8.91 3.81
N LEU A 110 -2.66 7.83 4.08
CA LEU A 110 -2.14 6.47 4.10
C LEU A 110 -1.50 6.09 2.76
N ARG A 111 -2.16 6.39 1.64
CA ARG A 111 -1.64 6.15 0.29
C ARG A 111 -0.35 6.92 0.02
N ILE A 112 -0.28 8.18 0.44
CA ILE A 112 0.93 9.01 0.30
C ILE A 112 2.09 8.40 1.09
N HIS A 113 1.86 7.98 2.34
CA HIS A 113 2.89 7.34 3.17
C HIS A 113 3.32 5.99 2.61
N PHE A 114 2.38 5.21 2.06
CA PHE A 114 2.70 3.95 1.39
C PHE A 114 3.62 4.18 0.19
N GLY A 115 3.31 5.12 -0.69
CA GLY A 115 4.15 5.47 -1.82
C GLY A 115 5.53 5.99 -1.40
N LYS A 116 5.61 6.84 -0.35
CA LYS A 116 6.89 7.29 0.22
C LYS A 116 7.74 6.15 0.73
N TRP A 117 7.12 5.22 1.46
CA TRP A 117 7.81 4.04 1.99
C TRP A 117 8.33 3.13 0.88
N ILE A 118 7.52 2.78 -0.11
CA ILE A 118 7.95 1.93 -1.24
C ILE A 118 9.16 2.55 -1.96
N ARG A 119 9.16 3.86 -2.21
CA ARG A 119 10.27 4.56 -2.88
C ARG A 119 11.59 4.57 -2.09
N GLN A 120 11.54 4.36 -0.79
CA GLN A 120 12.73 4.27 0.07
C GLN A 120 13.33 2.87 0.13
N LEU A 121 12.60 1.85 -0.33
CA LEU A 121 13.08 0.48 -0.29
C LEU A 121 14.32 0.31 -1.17
N ALA A 122 15.39 -0.21 -0.57
CA ALA A 122 16.63 -0.48 -1.29
C ALA A 122 16.46 -1.71 -2.19
N ILE A 123 16.28 -1.49 -3.49
CA ILE A 123 16.14 -2.56 -4.49
C ILE A 123 17.52 -2.95 -4.99
N PRO A 124 17.96 -4.23 -4.86
CA PRO A 124 19.25 -4.67 -5.38
C PRO A 124 19.23 -4.63 -6.92
N ASN A 125 20.19 -3.93 -7.51
CA ASN A 125 20.34 -3.86 -8.97
C ASN A 125 20.91 -5.17 -9.56
N ARG A 126 20.97 -5.27 -10.90
CA ARG A 126 21.44 -6.46 -11.62
C ARG A 126 22.89 -6.85 -11.33
N PHE A 127 23.72 -5.90 -10.86
CA PHE A 127 25.13 -6.12 -10.57
C PHE A 127 25.41 -6.36 -9.08
N SER A 128 24.42 -6.15 -8.22
CA SER A 128 24.56 -6.39 -6.79
C SER A 128 24.77 -7.86 -6.50
N ALA A 129 25.62 -8.16 -5.52
CA ALA A 129 25.67 -9.50 -4.91
C ALA A 129 24.28 -9.84 -4.31
N GLY A 130 23.96 -11.12 -4.22
CA GLY A 130 22.74 -11.60 -3.61
C GLY A 130 21.91 -12.53 -4.48
N LYS A 131 20.76 -12.91 -3.96
CA LYS A 131 19.89 -13.93 -4.55
C LYS A 131 19.35 -13.48 -5.91
N ARG A 132 19.34 -14.43 -6.87
CA ARG A 132 18.75 -14.25 -8.19
C ARG A 132 18.16 -15.57 -8.68
N LEU A 133 16.91 -15.54 -9.12
CA LEU A 133 16.23 -16.70 -9.69
C LEU A 133 16.69 -16.93 -11.13
N GLN A 134 17.32 -18.06 -11.39
CA GLN A 134 17.81 -18.42 -12.73
C GLN A 134 16.66 -18.75 -13.70
N SER A 135 15.46 -19.04 -13.18
CA SER A 135 14.27 -19.37 -13.96
C SER A 135 13.59 -18.17 -14.62
N ILE A 136 13.96 -16.95 -14.23
CA ILE A 136 13.40 -15.70 -14.79
C ILE A 136 14.02 -15.43 -16.17
N ASP A 137 13.16 -15.43 -17.19
CA ASP A 137 13.52 -15.01 -18.56
C ASP A 137 13.01 -13.57 -18.76
N ALA A 138 13.91 -12.61 -18.90
CA ALA A 138 13.56 -11.20 -19.06
C ALA A 138 12.73 -10.91 -20.34
N ASN A 139 12.70 -11.83 -21.31
CA ASN A 139 11.85 -11.73 -22.50
C ASN A 139 10.41 -12.23 -22.27
N GLY A 140 10.12 -12.79 -21.08
CA GLY A 140 8.78 -13.22 -20.69
C GLY A 140 7.82 -12.05 -20.48
N LEU A 141 6.58 -12.37 -20.15
CA LEU A 141 5.57 -11.41 -19.69
C LEU A 141 5.39 -11.58 -18.18
N PHE A 142 5.18 -10.47 -17.49
CA PHE A 142 5.07 -10.44 -16.04
C PHE A 142 3.78 -9.75 -15.61
N LEU A 143 3.04 -10.41 -14.73
CA LEU A 143 1.93 -9.82 -13.98
C LEU A 143 2.38 -9.76 -12.53
N THR A 144 2.47 -8.57 -11.97
CA THR A 144 2.97 -8.38 -10.61
C THR A 144 1.96 -7.65 -9.73
N PHE A 145 1.85 -8.12 -8.50
CA PHE A 145 1.12 -7.47 -7.42
C PHE A 145 2.03 -6.58 -6.56
N ASN A 146 3.34 -6.55 -6.87
CA ASN A 146 4.30 -5.72 -6.14
C ASN A 146 4.32 -4.30 -6.69
N TYR A 147 4.56 -3.36 -5.81
CA TYR A 147 4.67 -1.92 -6.12
C TYR A 147 6.10 -1.51 -6.47
N THR A 148 7.07 -2.42 -6.33
CA THR A 148 8.50 -2.17 -6.50
C THR A 148 8.96 -2.43 -7.94
N ALA A 149 10.05 -1.78 -8.34
CA ALA A 149 10.68 -1.99 -9.64
C ALA A 149 11.67 -3.17 -9.67
N THR A 150 11.54 -4.16 -8.80
CA THR A 150 12.50 -5.27 -8.63
C THR A 150 12.77 -6.03 -9.93
N LEU A 151 11.73 -6.27 -10.75
CA LEU A 151 11.89 -6.95 -12.06
C LEU A 151 12.78 -6.13 -13.00
N ARG A 152 12.60 -4.83 -13.08
CA ARG A 152 13.41 -3.93 -13.91
C ARG A 152 14.84 -3.85 -13.36
N GLU A 153 15.00 -3.52 -12.10
CA GLU A 153 16.30 -3.23 -11.50
C GLU A 153 17.17 -4.49 -11.38
N ARG A 154 16.60 -5.61 -10.91
CA ARG A 154 17.35 -6.83 -10.64
C ARG A 154 17.51 -7.71 -11.86
N TYR A 155 16.50 -7.78 -12.75
CA TYR A 155 16.47 -8.71 -13.88
C TYR A 155 16.61 -8.02 -15.24
N GLY A 156 16.47 -6.69 -15.29
CA GLY A 156 16.50 -5.94 -16.55
C GLY A 156 15.29 -6.21 -17.44
N VAL A 157 14.15 -6.57 -16.83
CA VAL A 157 12.89 -6.75 -17.55
C VAL A 157 12.41 -5.38 -18.04
N PRO A 158 12.09 -5.23 -19.33
CA PRO A 158 11.52 -3.99 -19.84
C PRO A 158 10.15 -3.70 -19.22
N ASP A 159 9.84 -2.44 -18.92
CA ASP A 159 8.54 -2.03 -18.35
C ASP A 159 7.38 -2.43 -19.26
N THR A 160 7.57 -2.47 -20.58
CA THR A 160 6.57 -2.94 -21.55
C THR A 160 6.21 -4.43 -21.41
N HIS A 161 6.99 -5.20 -20.65
CA HIS A 161 6.73 -6.62 -20.36
C HIS A 161 6.12 -6.85 -18.98
N VAL A 162 5.93 -5.78 -18.18
CA VAL A 162 5.44 -5.86 -16.82
C VAL A 162 4.08 -5.16 -16.71
N LEU A 163 3.09 -5.89 -16.21
CA LEU A 163 1.81 -5.33 -15.80
C LEU A 163 1.77 -5.28 -14.26
N HIS A 164 1.82 -4.08 -13.71
CA HIS A 164 1.60 -3.83 -12.29
C HIS A 164 0.09 -3.69 -12.04
N ILE A 165 -0.51 -4.63 -11.30
CA ILE A 165 -1.97 -4.66 -11.05
C ILE A 165 -2.40 -3.47 -10.17
N HIS A 166 -1.56 -3.10 -9.22
CA HIS A 166 -1.83 -2.03 -8.24
C HIS A 166 -1.03 -0.74 -8.52
N GLY A 167 -0.40 -0.65 -9.70
CA GLY A 167 0.51 0.45 -10.02
C GLY A 167 1.95 0.18 -9.56
N CYS A 168 2.83 1.13 -9.89
CA CYS A 168 4.24 1.11 -9.50
C CYS A 168 4.60 2.46 -8.87
N ALA A 169 5.27 2.46 -7.73
CA ALA A 169 5.59 3.70 -7.01
C ALA A 169 6.59 4.62 -7.74
N ASP A 170 7.31 4.10 -8.73
CA ASP A 170 8.31 4.86 -9.51
C ASP A 170 7.72 5.53 -10.77
N LEU A 171 6.45 5.30 -11.09
CA LEU A 171 5.81 5.76 -12.33
C LEU A 171 4.86 6.97 -12.13
N GLU A 172 4.85 7.59 -10.93
CA GLU A 172 4.10 8.83 -10.64
C GLU A 172 4.98 10.07 -10.68
#